data_6b343917a0405647ed9d2c7c7159b3d8
#
_entry.id   6b343917a0405647ed9d2c7c7159b3d8
#
_cell.length_a   1.000
_cell.length_b   1.000
_cell.length_c   1.000
_cell.angle_alpha   90.00
_cell.angle_beta   90.00
_cell.angle_gamma   90.00
#
_symmetry.space_group_name_H-M   'P 1'
#
loop_
_entity.id
_entity.type
_entity.pdbx_description
1 polymer ?
#
loop_
_entity_poly.entity_id
_entity_poly.type
_entity_poly.pdbx_seq_one_letter_code
_entity_poly.pdbx_strand_id
1 'polypeptide(L)'
;MSVPISFPDPARGDEAVRSWRWRDAVPAAVAALAVAAGTAALGVAAGLVWATVAPRPLLVMTAHGAAALVNTETTAFIAADVAFCLVCLAGGAVSGALGYLLAVRKHGPLAMAGLLAGALAAAFVARWVGEHSGLATFRHQLATLPVGARLRDSLTLGATSALGCWVLAAGAVAGGLELVTSPGRHRARKMTTVVRHVDGPASEAAGSID
;
A
#
# COMPACT_ATOMS: atom_id res chain seq x y z
N MET A 1 -24.48 29.70 -55.60
CA MET A 1 -25.03 29.22 -54.30
C MET A 1 -23.85 28.77 -53.45
N SER A 2 -23.36 29.62 -52.54
CA SER A 2 -22.21 29.30 -51.69
C SER A 2 -22.71 28.64 -50.42
N VAL A 3 -22.35 27.36 -50.21
CA VAL A 3 -22.68 26.66 -48.98
C VAL A 3 -21.71 27.14 -47.90
N PRO A 4 -22.17 27.68 -46.76
CA PRO A 4 -21.28 28.09 -45.70
C PRO A 4 -20.64 26.87 -45.06
N ILE A 5 -19.33 26.80 -45.08
CA ILE A 5 -18.57 25.76 -44.36
C ILE A 5 -18.54 26.22 -42.89
N SER A 6 -19.33 25.52 -42.06
CA SER A 6 -19.33 25.72 -40.62
C SER A 6 -18.18 24.85 -40.01
N PHE A 7 -17.18 25.52 -39.47
CA PHE A 7 -16.13 24.85 -38.69
C PHE A 7 -16.67 24.48 -37.30
N PRO A 8 -16.41 23.27 -36.79
CA PRO A 8 -16.82 22.91 -35.45
C PRO A 8 -16.10 23.81 -34.43
N ASP A 9 -16.85 24.32 -33.47
CA ASP A 9 -16.35 25.17 -32.39
C ASP A 9 -15.37 24.36 -31.49
N PRO A 10 -14.07 24.73 -31.43
CA PRO A 10 -13.09 24.02 -30.66
C PRO A 10 -13.41 23.99 -29.15
N ALA A 11 -14.08 25.01 -28.60
CA ALA A 11 -14.48 25.07 -27.21
C ALA A 11 -15.49 23.97 -26.84
N ARG A 12 -16.37 23.58 -27.75
CA ARG A 12 -17.35 22.51 -27.53
C ARG A 12 -16.71 21.14 -27.50
N GLY A 13 -15.60 20.96 -28.22
CA GLY A 13 -14.79 19.73 -28.18
C GLY A 13 -14.11 19.56 -26.82
N ASP A 14 -13.54 20.61 -26.26
CA ASP A 14 -12.83 20.59 -24.98
C ASP A 14 -13.77 20.36 -23.79
N GLU A 15 -14.98 20.90 -23.83
CA GLU A 15 -16.00 20.64 -22.78
C GLU A 15 -16.47 19.18 -22.79
N ALA A 16 -16.70 18.61 -23.97
CA ALA A 16 -17.10 17.23 -24.12
C ALA A 16 -16.01 16.26 -23.64
N VAL A 17 -14.75 16.52 -23.98
CA VAL A 17 -13.61 15.73 -23.51
C VAL A 17 -13.44 15.85 -21.99
N ARG A 18 -13.62 17.04 -21.45
CA ARG A 18 -13.52 17.30 -20.01
C ARG A 18 -14.64 16.58 -19.24
N SER A 19 -15.88 16.67 -19.69
CA SER A 19 -17.02 16.02 -19.05
C SER A 19 -16.92 14.48 -19.10
N TRP A 20 -16.40 13.94 -20.19
CA TRP A 20 -16.14 12.49 -20.31
C TRP A 20 -15.08 12.02 -19.31
N ARG A 21 -13.99 12.75 -19.14
CA ARG A 21 -12.94 12.44 -18.15
C ARG A 21 -13.43 12.42 -16.71
N TRP A 22 -14.32 13.34 -16.33
CA TRP A 22 -14.89 13.36 -14.97
C TRP A 22 -15.81 12.17 -14.69
N ARG A 23 -16.59 11.75 -15.68
CA ARG A 23 -17.50 10.60 -15.55
C ARG A 23 -16.74 9.30 -15.27
N ASP A 24 -15.56 9.12 -15.81
CA ASP A 24 -14.73 7.95 -15.60
C ASP A 24 -13.82 8.09 -14.35
N ALA A 25 -13.44 9.30 -13.97
CA ALA A 25 -12.59 9.56 -12.83
C ALA A 25 -13.30 9.30 -11.49
N VAL A 26 -14.58 9.61 -11.37
CA VAL A 26 -15.36 9.43 -10.13
C VAL A 26 -15.41 7.97 -9.69
N PRO A 27 -15.83 7.00 -10.54
CA PRO A 27 -15.86 5.60 -10.13
C PRO A 27 -14.46 5.04 -9.82
N ALA A 28 -13.42 5.51 -10.51
CA ALA A 28 -12.05 5.11 -10.21
C ALA A 28 -11.57 5.64 -8.86
N ALA A 29 -11.93 6.89 -8.51
CA ALA A 29 -11.61 7.48 -7.21
C ALA A 29 -12.34 6.76 -6.06
N VAL A 30 -13.62 6.45 -6.25
CA VAL A 30 -14.40 5.67 -5.28
C VAL A 30 -13.79 4.28 -5.08
N ALA A 31 -13.40 3.61 -6.16
CA ALA A 31 -12.74 2.31 -6.07
C ALA A 31 -11.38 2.41 -5.36
N ALA A 32 -10.59 3.44 -5.63
CA ALA A 32 -9.32 3.69 -4.95
C ALA A 32 -9.51 3.90 -3.44
N LEU A 33 -10.50 4.71 -3.05
CA LEU A 33 -10.84 4.96 -1.64
C LEU A 33 -11.36 3.69 -0.95
N ALA A 34 -12.22 2.91 -1.61
CA ALA A 34 -12.76 1.67 -1.06
C ALA A 34 -11.65 0.64 -0.83
N VAL A 35 -10.72 0.50 -1.78
CA VAL A 35 -9.55 -0.38 -1.63
C VAL A 35 -8.63 0.13 -0.52
N ALA A 36 -8.36 1.43 -0.45
CA ALA A 36 -7.55 2.01 0.60
C ALA A 36 -8.15 1.76 1.99
N ALA A 37 -9.45 2.02 2.16
CA ALA A 37 -10.16 1.80 3.41
C ALA A 37 -10.21 0.31 3.80
N GLY A 38 -10.51 -0.58 2.85
CA GLY A 38 -10.53 -2.03 3.07
C GLY A 38 -9.16 -2.58 3.46
N THR A 39 -8.09 -2.10 2.80
CA THR A 39 -6.72 -2.48 3.14
C THR A 39 -6.32 -1.95 4.52
N ALA A 40 -6.67 -0.70 4.85
CA ALA A 40 -6.42 -0.13 6.18
C ALA A 40 -7.14 -0.90 7.29
N ALA A 41 -8.37 -1.36 7.04
CA ALA A 41 -9.13 -2.19 7.98
C ALA A 41 -8.46 -3.54 8.26
N LEU A 42 -7.81 -4.16 7.27
CA LEU A 42 -7.00 -5.37 7.46
C LEU A 42 -5.84 -5.12 8.44
N GLY A 43 -5.35 -3.89 8.55
CA GLY A 43 -4.33 -3.49 9.52
C GLY A 43 -4.75 -3.76 10.97
N VAL A 44 -6.05 -3.64 11.29
CA VAL A 44 -6.56 -3.96 12.65
C VAL A 44 -6.36 -5.44 12.96
N ALA A 45 -6.79 -6.32 12.06
CA ALA A 45 -6.62 -7.76 12.24
C ALA A 45 -5.13 -8.15 12.32
N ALA A 46 -4.29 -7.57 11.46
CA ALA A 46 -2.86 -7.80 11.47
C ALA A 46 -2.20 -7.34 12.79
N GLY A 47 -2.60 -6.18 13.31
CA GLY A 47 -2.11 -5.66 14.60
C GLY A 47 -2.47 -6.58 15.77
N LEU A 48 -3.69 -7.13 15.78
CA LEU A 48 -4.12 -8.10 16.78
C LEU A 48 -3.33 -9.40 16.66
N VAL A 49 -3.14 -9.92 15.44
CA VAL A 49 -2.30 -11.12 15.21
C VAL A 49 -0.88 -10.86 15.71
N TRP A 50 -0.26 -9.73 15.34
CA TRP A 50 1.06 -9.38 15.83
C TRP A 50 1.12 -9.32 17.36
N ALA A 51 0.11 -8.71 18.00
CA ALA A 51 0.02 -8.64 19.47
C ALA A 51 -0.03 -10.03 20.15
N THR A 52 -0.53 -11.06 19.47
CA THR A 52 -0.60 -12.43 20.01
C THR A 52 0.65 -13.25 19.75
N VAL A 53 1.31 -13.06 18.58
CA VAL A 53 2.45 -13.91 18.18
C VAL A 53 3.80 -13.32 18.52
N ALA A 54 3.89 -11.98 18.73
CA ALA A 54 5.17 -11.34 19.02
C ALA A 54 5.70 -11.70 20.40
N PRO A 55 6.97 -12.14 20.50
CA PRO A 55 7.60 -12.39 21.78
C PRO A 55 7.79 -11.08 22.53
N ARG A 56 7.54 -11.12 23.86
CA ARG A 56 7.68 -9.95 24.75
C ARG A 56 8.78 -10.22 25.75
N PRO A 57 9.69 -9.26 25.98
CA PRO A 57 10.75 -9.41 26.98
C PRO A 57 10.14 -9.49 28.38
N LEU A 58 10.84 -10.20 29.26
CA LEU A 58 10.48 -10.32 30.66
C LEU A 58 11.11 -9.18 31.47
N LEU A 59 10.29 -8.53 32.27
CA LEU A 59 10.68 -7.50 33.23
C LEU A 59 10.53 -8.02 34.65
N VAL A 60 11.31 -7.47 35.58
CA VAL A 60 11.20 -7.67 37.04
C VAL A 60 10.96 -6.34 37.70
N MET A 61 10.01 -6.29 38.63
CA MET A 61 9.73 -5.13 39.46
C MET A 61 10.89 -4.88 40.44
N THR A 62 11.51 -3.70 40.38
CA THR A 62 12.57 -3.27 41.27
C THR A 62 12.03 -2.61 42.53
N ALA A 63 12.88 -2.44 43.54
CA ALA A 63 12.53 -1.82 44.82
C ALA A 63 12.07 -0.34 44.71
N HIS A 64 12.35 0.31 43.58
CA HIS A 64 11.95 1.69 43.31
C HIS A 64 10.64 1.82 42.51
N GLY A 65 9.87 0.74 42.37
CA GLY A 65 8.63 0.74 41.61
C GLY A 65 8.81 0.83 40.08
N ALA A 66 10.04 0.69 39.59
CA ALA A 66 10.37 0.64 38.17
C ALA A 66 10.52 -0.82 37.72
N ALA A 67 10.16 -1.11 36.46
CA ALA A 67 10.40 -2.40 35.85
C ALA A 67 11.77 -2.41 35.16
N ALA A 68 12.60 -3.43 35.42
CA ALA A 68 13.87 -3.62 34.76
C ALA A 68 13.89 -4.90 33.94
N LEU A 69 14.62 -4.90 32.82
CA LEU A 69 14.79 -6.10 31.99
C LEU A 69 15.54 -7.19 32.77
N VAL A 70 15.03 -8.41 32.75
CA VAL A 70 15.70 -9.59 33.34
C VAL A 70 17.01 -9.89 32.62
N ASN A 71 17.02 -9.68 31.31
CA ASN A 71 18.19 -9.83 30.46
C ASN A 71 18.26 -8.66 29.49
N THR A 72 19.34 -7.88 29.55
CA THR A 72 19.57 -6.71 28.68
C THR A 72 19.94 -7.11 27.28
N GLU A 73 20.48 -8.30 27.06
CA GLU A 73 20.84 -8.86 25.73
C GLU A 73 19.71 -9.73 25.16
N THR A 74 18.47 -9.25 25.24
CA THR A 74 17.34 -10.06 24.75
C THR A 74 17.16 -9.88 23.24
N THR A 75 17.06 -11.00 22.52
CA THR A 75 16.68 -11.06 21.11
C THR A 75 15.17 -10.85 20.91
N ALA A 76 14.39 -10.73 22.00
CA ALA A 76 12.93 -10.63 21.93
C ALA A 76 12.46 -9.37 21.15
N PHE A 77 13.18 -8.26 21.23
CA PHE A 77 12.86 -7.04 20.46
C PHE A 77 13.01 -7.28 18.96
N ILE A 78 14.14 -7.88 18.54
CA ILE A 78 14.39 -8.21 17.13
C ILE A 78 13.34 -9.22 16.63
N ALA A 79 13.02 -10.23 17.45
CA ALA A 79 12.03 -11.22 17.10
C ALA A 79 10.61 -10.64 16.99
N ALA A 80 10.26 -9.62 17.80
CA ALA A 80 9.00 -8.91 17.68
C ALA A 80 8.93 -8.11 16.38
N ASP A 81 10.02 -7.45 15.96
CA ASP A 81 10.10 -6.73 14.69
C ASP A 81 10.01 -7.69 13.48
N VAL A 82 10.69 -8.84 13.55
CA VAL A 82 10.58 -9.88 12.51
C VAL A 82 9.15 -10.43 12.42
N ALA A 83 8.50 -10.70 13.55
CA ALA A 83 7.11 -11.13 13.58
C ALA A 83 6.18 -10.09 12.93
N PHE A 84 6.41 -8.78 13.18
CA PHE A 84 5.68 -7.70 12.52
C PHE A 84 5.89 -7.71 11.01
N CYS A 85 7.14 -7.83 10.54
CA CYS A 85 7.45 -7.92 9.11
C CYS A 85 6.73 -9.10 8.44
N LEU A 86 6.72 -10.27 9.06
CA LEU A 86 6.02 -11.45 8.52
C LEU A 86 4.52 -11.23 8.41
N VAL A 87 3.90 -10.65 9.44
CA VAL A 87 2.47 -10.29 9.41
C VAL A 87 2.18 -9.26 8.32
N CYS A 88 3.05 -8.23 8.18
CA CYS A 88 2.93 -7.22 7.13
C CYS A 88 3.10 -7.82 5.72
N LEU A 89 4.04 -8.75 5.53
CA LEU A 89 4.23 -9.44 4.25
C LEU A 89 3.01 -10.27 3.87
N ALA A 90 2.44 -11.03 4.82
CA ALA A 90 1.23 -11.80 4.59
C ALA A 90 0.02 -10.90 4.29
N GLY A 91 -0.21 -9.87 5.11
CA GLY A 91 -1.28 -8.89 4.90
C GLY A 91 -1.14 -8.13 3.59
N GLY A 92 0.09 -7.74 3.24
CA GLY A 92 0.43 -7.09 1.98
C GLY A 92 0.16 -7.98 0.77
N ALA A 93 0.55 -9.25 0.84
CA ALA A 93 0.29 -10.21 -0.25
C ALA A 93 -1.22 -10.43 -0.47
N VAL A 94 -1.98 -10.61 0.62
CA VAL A 94 -3.44 -10.79 0.55
C VAL A 94 -4.11 -9.52 -0.01
N SER A 95 -3.79 -8.35 0.55
CA SER A 95 -4.38 -7.08 0.09
C SER A 95 -3.96 -6.73 -1.34
N GLY A 96 -2.72 -7.04 -1.73
CA GLY A 96 -2.21 -6.87 -3.08
C GLY A 96 -2.97 -7.70 -4.10
N ALA A 97 -3.18 -8.99 -3.80
CA ALA A 97 -3.95 -9.89 -4.68
C ALA A 97 -5.42 -9.47 -4.79
N LEU A 98 -6.09 -9.26 -3.65
CA LEU A 98 -7.50 -8.85 -3.63
C LEU A 98 -7.70 -7.47 -4.26
N GLY A 99 -6.87 -6.49 -3.91
CA GLY A 99 -6.93 -5.13 -4.47
C GLY A 99 -6.72 -5.13 -5.98
N TYR A 100 -5.78 -5.94 -6.48
CA TYR A 100 -5.58 -6.09 -7.91
C TYR A 100 -6.81 -6.67 -8.61
N LEU A 101 -7.33 -7.81 -8.13
CA LEU A 101 -8.45 -8.52 -8.76
C LEU A 101 -9.75 -7.70 -8.72
N LEU A 102 -10.01 -7.02 -7.61
CA LEU A 102 -11.27 -6.30 -7.40
C LEU A 102 -11.29 -4.90 -8.01
N ALA A 103 -10.17 -4.19 -8.00
CA ALA A 103 -10.14 -2.78 -8.37
C ALA A 103 -9.07 -2.40 -9.40
N VAL A 104 -7.81 -2.76 -9.21
CA VAL A 104 -6.71 -2.29 -10.06
C VAL A 104 -6.90 -2.72 -11.51
N ARG A 105 -7.32 -3.97 -11.71
CA ARG A 105 -7.62 -4.52 -13.05
C ARG A 105 -8.69 -3.75 -13.80
N LYS A 106 -9.68 -3.16 -13.10
CA LYS A 106 -10.82 -2.43 -13.69
C LYS A 106 -10.58 -0.94 -13.80
N HIS A 107 -9.95 -0.33 -12.81
CA HIS A 107 -9.84 1.13 -12.66
C HIS A 107 -8.41 1.65 -12.87
N GLY A 108 -7.43 0.76 -13.12
CA GLY A 108 -6.07 1.11 -13.51
C GLY A 108 -5.24 1.80 -12.44
N PRO A 109 -4.38 2.79 -12.85
CA PRO A 109 -3.33 3.34 -11.98
C PRO A 109 -3.84 4.04 -10.72
N LEU A 110 -5.04 4.66 -10.78
CA LEU A 110 -5.60 5.35 -9.63
C LEU A 110 -5.98 4.37 -8.51
N ALA A 111 -6.54 3.22 -8.87
CA ALA A 111 -6.84 2.16 -7.90
C ALA A 111 -5.54 1.54 -7.32
N MET A 112 -4.47 1.46 -8.11
CA MET A 112 -3.15 1.02 -7.63
C MET A 112 -2.59 2.01 -6.60
N ALA A 113 -2.69 3.32 -6.85
CA ALA A 113 -2.30 4.34 -5.89
C ALA A 113 -3.10 4.23 -4.58
N GLY A 114 -4.41 4.00 -4.67
CA GLY A 114 -5.27 3.72 -3.52
C GLY A 114 -4.85 2.48 -2.73
N LEU A 115 -4.49 1.40 -3.41
CA LEU A 115 -3.98 0.17 -2.78
C LEU A 115 -2.69 0.42 -2.01
N LEU A 116 -1.72 1.13 -2.59
CA LEU A 116 -0.44 1.42 -1.94
C LEU A 116 -0.61 2.38 -0.75
N ALA A 117 -1.45 3.41 -0.90
CA ALA A 117 -1.79 4.30 0.20
C ALA A 117 -2.50 3.55 1.34
N GLY A 118 -3.43 2.66 1.01
CA GLY A 118 -4.10 1.77 1.97
C GLY A 118 -3.15 0.80 2.64
N ALA A 119 -2.16 0.26 1.92
CA ALA A 119 -1.13 -0.61 2.47
C ALA A 119 -0.25 0.10 3.49
N LEU A 120 0.11 1.36 3.22
CA LEU A 120 0.84 2.19 4.17
C LEU A 120 -0.02 2.48 5.41
N ALA A 121 -1.27 2.88 5.23
CA ALA A 121 -2.20 3.11 6.33
C ALA A 121 -2.41 1.83 7.16
N ALA A 122 -2.54 0.65 6.52
CA ALA A 122 -2.67 -0.63 7.19
C ALA A 122 -1.48 -0.95 8.10
N ALA A 123 -0.25 -0.69 7.64
CA ALA A 123 0.95 -0.89 8.45
C ALA A 123 0.96 0.00 9.71
N PHE A 124 0.57 1.27 9.58
CA PHE A 124 0.43 2.19 10.71
C PHE A 124 -0.68 1.76 11.68
N VAL A 125 -1.84 1.35 11.16
CA VAL A 125 -2.96 0.83 11.96
C VAL A 125 -2.54 -0.44 12.71
N ALA A 126 -1.87 -1.37 12.02
CA ALA A 126 -1.39 -2.62 12.62
C ALA A 126 -0.41 -2.35 13.77
N ARG A 127 0.55 -1.44 13.56
CA ARG A 127 1.44 -0.99 14.61
C ARG A 127 0.67 -0.39 15.79
N TRP A 128 -0.20 0.57 15.52
CA TRP A 128 -0.95 1.26 16.57
C TRP A 128 -1.82 0.29 17.38
N VAL A 129 -2.57 -0.58 16.72
CA VAL A 129 -3.40 -1.60 17.38
C VAL A 129 -2.54 -2.56 18.20
N GLY A 130 -1.43 -3.05 17.64
CA GLY A 130 -0.55 -3.98 18.31
C GLY A 130 0.08 -3.40 19.57
N GLU A 131 0.62 -2.16 19.48
CA GLU A 131 1.23 -1.47 20.63
C GLU A 131 0.22 -1.14 21.72
N HIS A 132 -1.04 -0.81 21.36
CA HIS A 132 -2.09 -0.51 22.35
C HIS A 132 -2.77 -1.77 22.91
N SER A 133 -2.63 -2.91 22.22
CA SER A 133 -3.17 -4.18 22.70
C SER A 133 -2.43 -4.67 23.94
N GLY A 134 -3.09 -4.61 25.10
CA GLY A 134 -2.52 -5.03 26.38
C GLY A 134 -1.84 -3.92 27.19
N LEU A 135 -1.75 -2.69 26.68
CA LEU A 135 -1.13 -1.58 27.40
C LEU A 135 -1.87 -1.25 28.71
N ALA A 136 -3.19 -1.35 28.75
CA ALA A 136 -3.98 -1.16 29.97
C ALA A 136 -3.65 -2.22 31.02
N THR A 137 -3.56 -3.49 30.63
CA THR A 137 -3.17 -4.59 31.51
C THR A 137 -1.75 -4.42 32.04
N PHE A 138 -0.82 -4.00 31.18
CA PHE A 138 0.56 -3.73 31.58
C PHE A 138 0.64 -2.61 32.61
N ARG A 139 -0.05 -1.49 32.39
CA ARG A 139 -0.11 -0.38 33.34
C ARG A 139 -0.73 -0.79 34.69
N HIS A 140 -1.77 -1.59 34.67
CA HIS A 140 -2.39 -2.13 35.88
C HIS A 140 -1.42 -3.03 36.65
N GLN A 141 -0.70 -3.90 35.96
CA GLN A 141 0.32 -4.77 36.58
C GLN A 141 1.47 -3.97 37.19
N LEU A 142 1.95 -2.90 36.54
CA LEU A 142 2.97 -2.02 37.09
C LEU A 142 2.52 -1.37 38.41
N ALA A 143 1.23 -1.04 38.57
CA ALA A 143 0.71 -0.40 39.75
C ALA A 143 0.41 -1.35 40.90
N THR A 144 0.23 -2.64 40.63
CA THR A 144 -0.30 -3.62 41.63
C THR A 144 0.67 -4.71 42.01
N LEU A 145 1.69 -5.00 41.19
CA LEU A 145 2.60 -6.11 41.44
C LEU A 145 3.65 -5.77 42.49
N PRO A 146 3.98 -6.71 43.42
CA PRO A 146 5.02 -6.51 44.42
C PRO A 146 6.42 -6.53 43.79
N VAL A 147 7.39 -6.02 44.53
CA VAL A 147 8.82 -6.08 44.19
C VAL A 147 9.24 -7.53 43.96
N GLY A 148 10.02 -7.77 42.90
CA GLY A 148 10.48 -9.09 42.50
C GLY A 148 9.48 -9.84 41.60
N ALA A 149 8.26 -9.37 41.41
CA ALA A 149 7.31 -9.99 40.49
C ALA A 149 7.79 -9.84 39.03
N ARG A 150 7.52 -10.87 38.23
CA ARG A 150 7.83 -10.88 36.78
C ARG A 150 6.60 -10.45 36.00
N LEU A 151 6.82 -9.57 35.03
CA LEU A 151 5.79 -9.13 34.08
C LEU A 151 6.36 -9.15 32.66
N ARG A 152 5.48 -9.20 31.66
CA ARG A 152 5.88 -9.06 30.26
C ARG A 152 5.78 -7.60 29.85
N ASP A 153 6.78 -7.13 29.11
CA ASP A 153 6.81 -5.75 28.62
C ASP A 153 5.65 -5.44 27.67
N SER A 154 5.36 -4.16 27.51
CA SER A 154 4.48 -3.68 26.45
C SER A 154 5.13 -3.92 25.08
N LEU A 155 4.31 -4.26 24.10
CA LEU A 155 4.79 -4.45 22.74
C LEU A 155 5.14 -3.10 22.12
N THR A 156 6.35 -2.97 21.58
CA THR A 156 6.82 -1.79 20.87
C THR A 156 7.54 -2.22 19.59
N LEU A 157 7.34 -1.47 18.51
CA LEU A 157 8.05 -1.68 17.25
C LEU A 157 9.35 -0.87 17.26
N GLY A 158 10.50 -1.55 17.25
CA GLY A 158 11.82 -0.92 17.21
C GLY A 158 12.21 -0.45 15.81
N ALA A 159 11.95 -1.26 14.80
CA ALA A 159 12.32 -0.98 13.41
C ALA A 159 11.19 -0.31 12.62
N THR A 160 11.20 1.01 12.49
CA THR A 160 10.19 1.76 11.71
C THR A 160 10.19 1.37 10.23
N SER A 161 11.33 0.91 9.67
CA SER A 161 11.44 0.40 8.30
C SER A 161 10.55 -0.82 8.04
N ALA A 162 10.17 -1.58 9.07
CA ALA A 162 9.24 -2.70 8.97
C ALA A 162 7.86 -2.32 8.43
N LEU A 163 7.44 -1.06 8.58
CA LEU A 163 6.21 -0.52 7.99
C LEU A 163 6.21 -0.60 6.44
N GLY A 164 7.39 -0.55 5.81
CA GLY A 164 7.54 -0.70 4.37
C GLY A 164 7.21 -2.10 3.84
N CYS A 165 7.30 -3.14 4.67
CA CYS A 165 7.07 -4.53 4.26
C CYS A 165 5.68 -4.74 3.66
N TRP A 166 4.64 -4.10 4.22
CA TRP A 166 3.27 -4.21 3.70
C TRP A 166 3.16 -3.63 2.29
N VAL A 167 3.67 -2.40 2.10
CA VAL A 167 3.61 -1.70 0.81
C VAL A 167 4.38 -2.46 -0.25
N LEU A 168 5.58 -2.94 0.09
CA LEU A 168 6.42 -3.74 -0.82
C LEU A 168 5.73 -5.05 -1.24
N ALA A 169 5.15 -5.78 -0.30
CA ALA A 169 4.44 -7.02 -0.58
C ALA A 169 3.20 -6.78 -1.44
N ALA A 170 2.36 -5.77 -1.08
CA ALA A 170 1.18 -5.43 -1.85
C ALA A 170 1.53 -4.99 -3.27
N GLY A 171 2.54 -4.14 -3.43
CA GLY A 171 3.01 -3.66 -4.72
C GLY A 171 3.63 -4.77 -5.59
N ALA A 172 4.45 -5.64 -4.98
CA ALA A 172 5.07 -6.76 -5.68
C ALA A 172 4.03 -7.76 -6.19
N VAL A 173 3.03 -8.12 -5.37
CA VAL A 173 1.97 -9.05 -5.76
C VAL A 173 1.07 -8.42 -6.83
N ALA A 174 0.59 -7.20 -6.63
CA ALA A 174 -0.26 -6.52 -7.60
C ALA A 174 0.47 -6.27 -8.92
N GLY A 175 1.72 -5.81 -8.88
CA GLY A 175 2.57 -5.61 -10.07
C GLY A 175 2.91 -6.92 -10.79
N GLY A 176 3.21 -7.98 -10.05
CA GLY A 176 3.43 -9.32 -10.59
C GLY A 176 2.20 -9.86 -11.33
N LEU A 177 1.01 -9.72 -10.73
CA LEU A 177 -0.25 -10.10 -11.36
C LEU A 177 -0.51 -9.28 -12.64
N GLU A 178 -0.21 -7.97 -12.64
CA GLU A 178 -0.33 -7.12 -13.85
C GLU A 178 0.58 -7.60 -14.97
N LEU A 179 1.84 -7.96 -14.66
CA LEU A 179 2.79 -8.49 -15.65
C LEU A 179 2.32 -9.80 -16.27
N VAL A 180 1.77 -10.70 -15.47
CA VAL A 180 1.27 -12.01 -15.94
C VAL A 180 -0.01 -11.87 -16.75
N THR A 181 -0.92 -10.98 -16.34
CA THR A 181 -2.24 -10.85 -16.98
C THR A 181 -2.27 -9.90 -18.18
N SER A 182 -1.23 -9.09 -18.39
CA SER A 182 -1.15 -8.10 -19.48
C SER A 182 0.03 -8.29 -20.44
N PRO A 183 0.33 -9.49 -20.91
CA PRO A 183 1.53 -9.76 -21.73
C PRO A 183 1.55 -9.05 -23.10
N GLY A 184 0.39 -8.59 -23.59
CA GLY A 184 0.26 -7.97 -24.93
C GLY A 184 0.42 -6.45 -24.97
N ARG A 185 0.18 -5.74 -23.89
CA ARG A 185 0.16 -4.26 -23.88
C ARG A 185 1.54 -3.64 -24.08
N HIS A 186 2.60 -4.28 -23.61
CA HIS A 186 3.98 -3.79 -23.77
C HIS A 186 4.53 -4.03 -25.19
N ARG A 187 4.11 -5.09 -25.90
CA ARG A 187 4.54 -5.34 -27.28
C ARG A 187 3.90 -4.37 -28.28
N ALA A 188 2.62 -4.05 -28.13
CA ALA A 188 1.92 -3.11 -28.99
C ALA A 188 2.54 -1.69 -28.94
N ARG A 189 2.94 -1.22 -27.77
CA ARG A 189 3.56 0.10 -27.60
C ARG A 189 4.93 0.23 -28.26
N LYS A 190 5.73 -0.84 -28.22
CA LYS A 190 7.04 -0.86 -28.92
C LYS A 190 6.90 -0.88 -30.45
N MET A 191 5.90 -1.58 -30.99
CA MET A 191 5.65 -1.62 -32.44
C MET A 191 5.20 -0.26 -32.99
N THR A 192 4.34 0.45 -32.28
CA THR A 192 3.84 1.78 -32.73
C THR A 192 4.98 2.82 -32.78
N THR A 193 5.95 2.74 -31.86
CA THR A 193 7.09 3.67 -31.84
C THR A 193 8.06 3.39 -32.99
N VAL A 194 8.27 2.12 -33.36
CA VAL A 194 9.16 1.73 -34.46
C VAL A 194 8.55 2.10 -35.82
N VAL A 195 7.24 1.88 -36.02
CA VAL A 195 6.56 2.26 -37.27
C VAL A 195 6.59 3.77 -37.49
N ARG A 196 6.38 4.57 -36.46
CA ARG A 196 6.42 6.04 -36.54
C ARG A 196 7.84 6.60 -36.88
N HIS A 197 8.88 5.86 -36.58
CA HIS A 197 10.25 6.26 -36.87
C HIS A 197 10.70 5.90 -38.30
N VAL A 198 10.04 4.91 -38.92
CA VAL A 198 10.31 4.48 -40.32
C VAL A 198 9.61 5.40 -41.33
N ASP A 199 8.41 5.93 -40.99
CA ASP A 199 7.63 6.76 -41.92
C ASP A 199 7.94 8.27 -41.86
N GLY A 200 8.86 8.70 -40.98
CA GLY A 200 9.08 10.12 -40.67
C GLY A 200 9.94 10.97 -41.60
N PRO A 201 10.98 10.49 -42.30
CA PRO A 201 11.82 11.39 -43.11
C PRO A 201 11.74 11.22 -44.65
N ALA A 202 11.01 10.25 -45.16
CA ALA A 202 11.02 9.98 -46.61
C ALA A 202 9.98 10.77 -47.42
N SER A 203 9.01 11.39 -46.75
CA SER A 203 7.91 12.12 -47.41
C SER A 203 8.24 13.59 -47.76
N GLU A 204 9.26 14.16 -47.12
CA GLU A 204 9.63 15.58 -47.35
C GLU A 204 10.63 15.80 -48.52
N ALA A 205 11.26 14.72 -48.97
CA ALA A 205 12.26 14.82 -50.06
C ALA A 205 11.67 14.69 -51.48
N ALA A 206 10.38 14.36 -51.62
CA ALA A 206 9.73 14.16 -52.94
C ALA A 206 8.94 15.34 -53.47
N GLY A 207 8.86 16.47 -52.74
CA GLY A 207 8.06 17.64 -53.09
C GLY A 207 8.80 18.86 -53.62
N SER A 208 10.09 18.78 -53.95
CA SER A 208 10.88 19.95 -54.39
C SER A 208 11.58 19.73 -55.72
N ILE A 209 10.90 19.23 -56.73
CA ILE A 209 11.33 19.33 -58.14
C ILE A 209 10.09 19.60 -58.97
N ASP A 210 9.76 20.89 -59.16
CA ASP A 210 9.19 21.52 -60.36
C ASP A 210 9.20 23.03 -60.18
#